data_b080bd186a21019357297c10f5e5bdb7
#
_entry.id   b080bd186a21019357297c10f5e5bdb7
#
_cell.length_a   1.000
_cell.length_b   1.000
_cell.length_c   1.000
_cell.angle_alpha   90.00
_cell.angle_beta   90.00
_cell.angle_gamma   90.00
#
_symmetry.space_group_name_H-M   'P 1'
#
loop_
_entity.id
_entity.type
_entity.pdbx_description
1 polymer ?
#
loop_
_entity_poly.entity_id
_entity_poly.type
_entity_poly.pdbx_seq_one_letter_code
_entity_poly.pdbx_strand_id
1 'polypeptide(L)'
;IMIIDIGSGPHPKPDADVRMDMHQWGNVNCLHNLIKIPYPLESETFDKAYMGDVIEHIYIFKIDKVLQEVHRILKPNGILEVAVPDVRWICERMVKGDWNTMANVSSLNPTDDPWSNAMSYLFGGFHHPTEYTMEGMGHVNGFDEESLTKLLVKNGFTDCKRVPDMRNPEPARGSVLKVIAVKK
;
A
#
# COMPACT_ATOMS: atom_id res chain seq x y z
N ILE A 1 6.01 4.36 21.80
CA ILE A 1 6.07 3.96 20.36
C ILE A 1 5.18 4.94 19.63
N MET A 2 5.74 5.65 18.66
CA MET A 2 5.01 6.59 17.81
C MET A 2 4.82 6.00 16.42
N ILE A 3 3.58 5.93 15.95
CA ILE A 3 3.18 5.25 14.71
C ILE A 3 2.54 6.24 13.75
N ILE A 4 2.93 6.18 12.48
CA ILE A 4 2.29 6.94 11.41
C ILE A 4 1.63 6.00 10.39
N ASP A 5 0.42 6.34 9.99
CA ASP A 5 -0.31 5.74 8.88
C ASP A 5 -0.27 6.72 7.69
N ILE A 6 0.42 6.35 6.64
CA ILE A 6 0.70 7.17 5.45
C ILE A 6 -0.24 6.75 4.32
N GLY A 7 -1.04 7.69 3.83
CA GLY A 7 -2.15 7.40 2.93
C GLY A 7 -3.28 6.67 3.67
N SER A 8 -3.63 7.18 4.84
CA SER A 8 -4.47 6.50 5.82
C SER A 8 -5.91 6.23 5.35
N GLY A 9 -6.37 6.95 4.33
CA GLY A 9 -7.71 6.78 3.80
C GLY A 9 -8.83 6.94 4.84
N PRO A 10 -10.04 6.46 4.51
CA PRO A 10 -11.19 6.50 5.42
C PRO A 10 -11.10 5.47 6.56
N HIS A 11 -10.22 4.46 6.45
CA HIS A 11 -10.08 3.35 7.40
C HIS A 11 -8.64 3.23 7.94
N PRO A 12 -8.17 4.23 8.70
CA PRO A 12 -6.79 4.25 9.19
C PRO A 12 -6.50 3.14 10.18
N LYS A 13 -5.23 2.85 10.37
CA LYS A 13 -4.75 1.98 11.45
C LYS A 13 -5.20 2.53 12.80
N PRO A 14 -5.87 1.72 13.63
CA PRO A 14 -6.43 2.19 14.91
C PRO A 14 -5.36 2.68 15.90
N ASP A 15 -4.16 2.09 15.83
CA ASP A 15 -3.01 2.38 16.68
C ASP A 15 -2.10 3.51 16.16
N ALA A 16 -2.43 4.15 15.03
CA ALA A 16 -1.64 5.25 14.50
C ALA A 16 -1.88 6.55 15.27
N ASP A 17 -0.78 7.18 15.71
CA ASP A 17 -0.78 8.51 16.34
C ASP A 17 -0.97 9.62 15.29
N VAL A 18 -0.33 9.45 14.13
CA VAL A 18 -0.45 10.35 12.98
C VAL A 18 -1.07 9.62 11.81
N ARG A 19 -2.08 10.24 11.20
CA ARG A 19 -2.81 9.74 10.03
C ARG A 19 -2.69 10.77 8.94
N MET A 20 -1.80 10.49 7.98
CA MET A 20 -1.47 11.41 6.90
C MET A 20 -2.18 10.99 5.61
N ASP A 21 -2.93 11.92 5.01
CA ASP A 21 -3.62 11.71 3.74
C ASP A 21 -3.74 13.02 2.97
N MET A 22 -3.92 12.93 1.65
CA MET A 22 -4.17 14.11 0.81
C MET A 22 -5.64 14.54 0.84
N HIS A 23 -6.53 13.68 1.25
CA HIS A 23 -7.97 13.93 1.41
C HIS A 23 -8.33 14.08 2.88
N GLN A 24 -9.24 14.99 3.18
CA GLN A 24 -9.72 15.22 4.55
C GLN A 24 -10.76 14.17 4.94
N TRP A 25 -10.30 12.97 5.27
CA TRP A 25 -11.13 11.99 5.95
C TRP A 25 -11.31 12.36 7.42
N GLY A 26 -12.41 11.91 8.04
CA GLY A 26 -12.76 12.32 9.41
C GLY A 26 -11.68 12.04 10.49
N ASN A 27 -10.77 11.12 10.21
CA ASN A 27 -9.70 10.73 11.13
C ASN A 27 -8.30 11.24 10.74
N VAL A 28 -8.16 12.00 9.65
CA VAL A 28 -6.89 12.57 9.22
C VAL A 28 -6.50 13.72 10.13
N ASN A 29 -5.31 13.66 10.70
CA ASN A 29 -4.74 14.71 11.54
C ASN A 29 -3.45 15.32 10.94
N CYS A 30 -3.00 14.83 9.77
CA CYS A 30 -1.94 15.42 8.97
C CYS A 30 -2.38 15.46 7.50
N LEU A 31 -3.00 16.56 7.08
CA LEU A 31 -3.46 16.74 5.70
C LEU A 31 -2.27 17.07 4.81
N HIS A 32 -1.79 16.10 4.02
CA HIS A 32 -0.63 16.29 3.16
C HIS A 32 -0.63 15.34 1.97
N ASN A 33 -0.23 15.84 0.79
CA ASN A 33 -0.06 15.02 -0.39
C ASN A 33 1.35 14.39 -0.39
N LEU A 34 1.42 13.06 -0.44
CA LEU A 34 2.65 12.26 -0.33
C LEU A 34 3.72 12.58 -1.37
N ILE A 35 3.35 13.09 -2.53
CA ILE A 35 4.32 13.48 -3.57
C ILE A 35 4.87 14.90 -3.39
N LYS A 36 4.35 15.66 -2.42
CA LYS A 36 4.89 16.98 -2.04
C LYS A 36 5.92 16.79 -0.94
N ILE A 37 7.17 17.07 -1.26
CA ILE A 37 8.33 16.88 -0.40
C ILE A 37 8.89 18.25 -0.01
N PRO A 38 9.37 18.47 1.24
CA PRO A 38 9.40 17.53 2.36
C PRO A 38 8.03 17.39 3.06
N TYR A 39 7.86 16.31 3.83
CA TYR A 39 6.70 16.18 4.71
C TYR A 39 6.78 17.16 5.89
N PRO A 40 5.64 17.68 6.38
CA PRO A 40 5.60 18.60 7.54
C PRO A 40 5.79 17.83 8.86
N LEU A 41 6.78 16.95 8.89
CA LEU A 41 7.08 16.03 9.98
C LEU A 41 8.59 16.06 10.24
N GLU A 42 8.96 16.03 11.52
CA GLU A 42 10.35 16.00 11.94
C GLU A 42 11.04 14.68 11.57
N SER A 43 12.35 14.74 11.35
CA SER A 43 13.17 13.54 11.13
C SER A 43 13.20 12.67 12.38
N GLU A 44 13.32 11.35 12.18
CA GLU A 44 13.53 10.38 13.27
C GLU A 44 12.49 10.46 14.39
N THR A 45 11.24 10.68 14.00
CA THR A 45 10.11 10.83 14.94
C THR A 45 9.41 9.50 15.20
N PHE A 46 9.23 8.68 14.17
CA PHE A 46 8.35 7.52 14.24
C PHE A 46 9.13 6.23 14.46
N ASP A 47 8.60 5.39 15.35
CA ASP A 47 9.11 4.03 15.58
C ASP A 47 8.58 3.09 14.49
N LYS A 48 7.40 3.39 13.93
CA LYS A 48 6.78 2.61 12.86
C LYS A 48 6.03 3.50 11.87
N ALA A 49 6.14 3.17 10.57
CA ALA A 49 5.31 3.69 9.50
C ALA A 49 4.53 2.56 8.82
N TYR A 50 3.29 2.83 8.48
CA TYR A 50 2.43 1.94 7.71
C TYR A 50 2.04 2.61 6.38
N MET A 51 2.10 1.85 5.29
CA MET A 51 1.64 2.23 3.96
C MET A 51 0.81 1.07 3.40
N GLY A 52 -0.50 1.14 3.55
CA GLY A 52 -1.42 0.11 3.06
C GLY A 52 -2.21 0.58 1.87
N ASP A 53 -2.04 -0.09 0.73
CA ASP A 53 -2.70 0.23 -0.53
C ASP A 53 -2.44 1.69 -0.95
N VAL A 54 -1.15 2.07 -1.01
CA VAL A 54 -0.68 3.45 -1.24
C VAL A 54 0.31 3.56 -2.38
N ILE A 55 1.41 2.79 -2.35
CA ILE A 55 2.52 3.01 -3.29
C ILE A 55 2.20 2.62 -4.72
N GLU A 56 1.21 1.76 -4.94
CA GLU A 56 0.67 1.42 -6.26
C GLU A 56 -0.04 2.59 -6.94
N HIS A 57 -0.47 3.59 -6.17
CA HIS A 57 -1.08 4.82 -6.67
C HIS A 57 -0.06 5.92 -7.01
N ILE A 58 1.22 5.71 -6.69
CA ILE A 58 2.28 6.69 -6.91
C ILE A 58 3.06 6.32 -8.18
N TYR A 59 3.23 7.25 -9.11
CA TYR A 59 4.05 7.03 -10.30
C TYR A 59 5.47 6.58 -9.94
N ILE A 60 5.98 5.56 -10.65
CA ILE A 60 7.28 4.90 -10.36
C ILE A 60 8.44 5.90 -10.22
N PHE A 61 8.47 6.97 -11.01
CA PHE A 61 9.52 7.99 -10.96
C PHE A 61 9.43 8.92 -9.74
N LYS A 62 8.36 8.85 -8.93
CA LYS A 62 8.18 9.61 -7.70
C LYS A 62 8.37 8.77 -6.44
N ILE A 63 8.26 7.45 -6.53
CA ILE A 63 8.27 6.55 -5.37
C ILE A 63 9.57 6.66 -4.58
N ASP A 64 10.73 6.76 -5.23
CA ASP A 64 12.01 6.90 -4.53
C ASP A 64 12.02 8.09 -3.56
N LYS A 65 11.51 9.24 -3.99
CA LYS A 65 11.43 10.44 -3.13
C LYS A 65 10.49 10.25 -1.96
N VAL A 66 9.36 9.59 -2.19
CA VAL A 66 8.40 9.26 -1.11
C VAL A 66 9.03 8.31 -0.10
N LEU A 67 9.69 7.25 -0.54
CA LEU A 67 10.36 6.31 0.35
C LEU A 67 11.54 6.93 1.11
N GLN A 68 12.28 7.85 0.49
CA GLN A 68 13.33 8.63 1.17
C GLN A 68 12.75 9.52 2.28
N GLU A 69 11.59 10.13 2.08
CA GLU A 69 10.91 10.88 3.13
C GLU A 69 10.40 9.97 4.25
N VAL A 70 9.82 8.82 3.92
CA VAL A 70 9.43 7.83 4.91
C VAL A 70 10.65 7.36 5.72
N HIS A 71 11.77 7.12 5.03
CA HIS A 71 13.04 6.78 5.69
C HIS A 71 13.52 7.92 6.60
N ARG A 72 13.43 9.19 6.17
CA ARG A 72 13.83 10.34 6.99
C ARG A 72 13.05 10.45 8.30
N ILE A 73 11.71 10.28 8.24
CA ILE A 73 10.85 10.45 9.42
C ILE A 73 10.89 9.26 10.38
N LEU A 74 11.28 8.07 9.93
CA LEU A 74 11.51 6.92 10.80
C LEU A 74 12.78 7.10 11.63
N LYS A 75 12.76 6.64 12.87
CA LYS A 75 13.93 6.53 13.74
C LYS A 75 14.92 5.48 13.19
N PRO A 76 16.21 5.51 13.55
CA PRO A 76 17.11 4.38 13.34
C PRO A 76 16.49 3.10 13.90
N ASN A 77 16.53 2.01 13.12
CA ASN A 77 15.86 0.74 13.37
C ASN A 77 14.31 0.82 13.39
N GLY A 78 13.72 1.93 12.96
CA GLY A 78 12.27 2.06 12.78
C GLY A 78 11.76 1.12 11.69
N ILE A 79 10.51 0.69 11.83
CA ILE A 79 9.88 -0.31 10.98
C ILE A 79 8.98 0.36 9.95
N LEU A 80 9.16 0.00 8.68
CA LEU A 80 8.20 0.27 7.61
C LEU A 80 7.40 -1.00 7.31
N GLU A 81 6.08 -0.90 7.36
CA GLU A 81 5.15 -1.94 6.92
C GLU A 81 4.44 -1.46 5.66
N VAL A 82 4.60 -2.20 4.54
CA VAL A 82 3.97 -1.90 3.26
C VAL A 82 3.05 -3.05 2.89
N ALA A 83 1.81 -2.73 2.51
CA ALA A 83 0.87 -3.69 1.95
C ALA A 83 0.35 -3.17 0.61
N VAL A 84 0.35 -4.01 -0.42
CA VAL A 84 -0.05 -3.70 -1.80
C VAL A 84 -0.73 -4.91 -2.43
N PRO A 85 -1.45 -4.76 -3.55
CA PRO A 85 -1.89 -5.92 -4.34
C PRO A 85 -0.71 -6.78 -4.80
N ASP A 86 -0.80 -8.11 -4.60
CA ASP A 86 0.19 -9.07 -5.12
C ASP A 86 -0.11 -9.35 -6.61
N VAL A 87 0.46 -8.53 -7.48
CA VAL A 87 0.22 -8.63 -8.93
C VAL A 87 0.65 -9.99 -9.48
N ARG A 88 1.72 -10.59 -8.97
CA ARG A 88 2.16 -11.93 -9.39
C ARG A 88 1.10 -12.97 -9.06
N TRP A 89 0.58 -12.97 -7.85
CA TRP A 89 -0.47 -13.89 -7.42
C TRP A 89 -1.73 -13.75 -8.28
N ILE A 90 -2.15 -12.52 -8.55
CA ILE A 90 -3.31 -12.20 -9.39
C ILE A 90 -3.11 -12.76 -10.82
N CYS A 91 -1.97 -12.46 -11.44
CA CYS A 91 -1.64 -12.94 -12.79
C CYS A 91 -1.56 -14.47 -12.86
N GLU A 92 -0.99 -15.14 -11.85
CA GLU A 92 -0.96 -16.61 -11.78
C GLU A 92 -2.36 -17.22 -11.74
N ARG A 93 -3.32 -16.60 -11.03
CA ARG A 93 -4.72 -17.05 -10.99
C ARG A 93 -5.42 -16.85 -12.32
N MET A 94 -5.21 -15.69 -12.94
CA MET A 94 -5.76 -15.39 -14.27
C MET A 94 -5.30 -16.40 -15.32
N VAL A 95 -4.00 -16.68 -15.37
CA VAL A 95 -3.43 -17.66 -16.31
C VAL A 95 -3.96 -19.06 -16.08
N LYS A 96 -4.22 -19.45 -14.84
CA LYS A 96 -4.79 -20.76 -14.49
C LYS A 96 -6.30 -20.84 -14.71
N GLY A 97 -6.97 -19.73 -15.02
CA GLY A 97 -8.43 -19.68 -15.10
C GLY A 97 -9.12 -19.90 -13.75
N ASP A 98 -8.44 -19.59 -12.65
CA ASP A 98 -8.96 -19.75 -11.28
C ASP A 98 -9.87 -18.56 -10.90
N TRP A 99 -10.97 -18.46 -11.63
CA TRP A 99 -11.93 -17.36 -11.51
C TRP A 99 -12.72 -17.39 -10.21
N ASN A 100 -12.93 -18.56 -9.62
CA ASN A 100 -13.64 -18.67 -8.34
C ASN A 100 -12.87 -18.01 -7.21
N THR A 101 -11.54 -18.20 -7.17
CA THR A 101 -10.70 -17.52 -6.20
C THR A 101 -10.68 -16.01 -6.44
N MET A 102 -10.66 -15.57 -7.70
CA MET A 102 -10.68 -14.16 -8.07
C MET A 102 -12.00 -13.48 -7.70
N ALA A 103 -13.14 -14.15 -7.83
CA ALA A 103 -14.44 -13.60 -7.47
C ALA A 103 -14.54 -13.24 -5.96
N ASN A 104 -13.81 -13.97 -5.11
CA ASN A 104 -13.85 -13.78 -3.66
C ASN A 104 -12.86 -12.71 -3.16
N VAL A 105 -12.03 -12.16 -4.05
CA VAL A 105 -10.89 -11.31 -3.67
C VAL A 105 -11.20 -9.82 -3.82
N SER A 106 -12.20 -9.43 -4.60
CA SER A 106 -12.57 -8.03 -4.79
C SER A 106 -13.17 -7.44 -3.51
N SER A 107 -12.41 -6.54 -2.88
CA SER A 107 -12.80 -5.94 -1.60
C SER A 107 -13.75 -4.75 -1.73
N LEU A 108 -13.77 -4.07 -2.86
CA LEU A 108 -14.48 -2.77 -2.95
C LEU A 108 -15.89 -2.88 -3.52
N ASN A 109 -16.14 -3.74 -4.47
CA ASN A 109 -17.47 -4.06 -5.00
C ASN A 109 -17.36 -5.32 -5.86
N PRO A 110 -17.50 -6.52 -5.28
CA PRO A 110 -17.44 -7.74 -6.06
C PRO A 110 -18.53 -7.71 -7.12
N THR A 111 -18.13 -7.90 -8.36
CA THR A 111 -19.05 -8.15 -9.46
C THR A 111 -19.20 -9.66 -9.63
N ASP A 112 -20.28 -10.08 -10.30
CA ASP A 112 -20.45 -11.51 -10.68
C ASP A 112 -19.48 -11.91 -11.80
N ASP A 113 -18.72 -10.94 -12.35
CA ASP A 113 -17.71 -11.16 -13.38
C ASP A 113 -16.29 -11.21 -12.77
N PRO A 114 -15.67 -12.40 -12.72
CA PRO A 114 -14.32 -12.57 -12.17
C PRO A 114 -13.24 -11.77 -12.92
N TRP A 115 -13.42 -11.54 -14.23
CA TRP A 115 -12.50 -10.73 -15.03
C TRP A 115 -12.51 -9.27 -14.55
N SER A 116 -13.68 -8.67 -14.37
CA SER A 116 -13.81 -7.30 -13.84
C SER A 116 -13.20 -7.18 -12.45
N ASN A 117 -13.35 -8.19 -11.60
CA ASN A 117 -12.73 -8.23 -10.28
C ASN A 117 -11.20 -8.22 -10.39
N ALA A 118 -10.62 -9.04 -11.29
CA ALA A 118 -9.18 -9.06 -11.54
C ALA A 118 -8.66 -7.71 -12.05
N MET A 119 -9.39 -7.08 -12.98
CA MET A 119 -9.03 -5.76 -13.53
C MET A 119 -9.10 -4.67 -12.45
N SER A 120 -10.05 -4.73 -11.51
CA SER A 120 -10.11 -3.82 -10.38
C SER A 120 -8.86 -3.90 -9.49
N TYR A 121 -8.33 -5.09 -9.29
CA TYR A 121 -7.07 -5.27 -8.57
C TYR A 121 -5.86 -4.71 -9.30
N LEU A 122 -5.80 -4.89 -10.62
CA LEU A 122 -4.67 -4.45 -11.43
C LEU A 122 -4.68 -2.93 -11.66
N PHE A 123 -5.86 -2.35 -11.86
CA PHE A 123 -6.01 -0.96 -12.28
C PHE A 123 -6.65 -0.04 -11.23
N GLY A 124 -7.05 -0.60 -10.08
CA GLY A 124 -7.75 0.15 -9.05
C GLY A 124 -9.24 0.35 -9.39
N GLY A 125 -9.91 1.17 -8.58
CA GLY A 125 -11.36 1.34 -8.60
C GLY A 125 -12.00 1.98 -9.84
N PHE A 126 -11.35 2.01 -10.99
CA PHE A 126 -11.89 2.60 -12.23
C PHE A 126 -13.17 1.94 -12.78
N HIS A 127 -13.47 0.72 -12.34
CA HIS A 127 -14.64 -0.02 -12.82
C HIS A 127 -15.93 0.31 -12.07
N HIS A 128 -15.88 1.19 -11.08
CA HIS A 128 -17.07 1.58 -10.33
C HIS A 128 -17.38 3.07 -10.49
N PRO A 129 -18.60 3.40 -10.99
CA PRO A 129 -19.07 4.78 -11.10
C PRO A 129 -19.55 5.33 -9.75
N THR A 130 -18.87 5.02 -8.67
CA THR A 130 -19.18 5.50 -7.34
C THR A 130 -18.23 6.62 -6.92
N GLU A 131 -18.49 7.23 -5.80
CA GLU A 131 -17.82 8.37 -5.17
C GLU A 131 -16.29 8.26 -5.04
N TYR A 132 -15.71 7.10 -5.39
CA TYR A 132 -14.28 6.79 -5.34
C TYR A 132 -13.50 7.10 -6.62
N THR A 133 -14.11 7.74 -7.62
CA THR A 133 -13.37 8.24 -8.80
C THR A 133 -12.58 9.52 -8.48
N MET A 134 -11.91 9.54 -7.34
CA MET A 134 -11.09 10.67 -6.92
C MET A 134 -9.71 10.60 -7.59
N GLU A 135 -9.13 11.77 -7.84
CA GLU A 135 -7.76 11.86 -8.35
C GLU A 135 -6.80 11.03 -7.48
N GLY A 136 -5.99 10.18 -8.11
CA GLY A 136 -5.02 9.34 -7.43
C GLY A 136 -5.50 7.96 -6.99
N MET A 137 -6.75 7.56 -7.28
CA MET A 137 -7.28 6.24 -6.89
C MET A 137 -6.95 5.09 -7.85
N GLY A 138 -6.41 5.39 -9.03
CA GLY A 138 -5.99 4.36 -9.98
C GLY A 138 -4.62 3.77 -9.64
N HIS A 139 -4.45 2.46 -9.86
CA HIS A 139 -3.14 1.84 -9.76
C HIS A 139 -2.31 2.20 -11.01
N VAL A 140 -1.18 2.82 -10.78
CA VAL A 140 -0.21 3.20 -11.83
C VAL A 140 1.06 2.35 -11.75
N ASN A 141 1.14 1.49 -10.76
CA ASN A 141 2.20 0.50 -10.55
C ASN A 141 1.61 -0.82 -10.04
N GLY A 142 2.42 -1.88 -10.14
CA GLY A 142 2.13 -3.17 -9.56
C GLY A 142 3.40 -3.82 -9.03
N PHE A 143 3.27 -4.56 -7.94
CA PHE A 143 4.40 -5.15 -7.23
C PHE A 143 4.21 -6.66 -7.04
N ASP A 144 5.33 -7.37 -7.07
CA ASP A 144 5.52 -8.66 -6.46
C ASP A 144 6.56 -8.55 -5.34
N GLU A 145 6.78 -9.62 -4.60
CA GLU A 145 7.69 -9.61 -3.46
C GLU A 145 9.12 -9.19 -3.83
N GLU A 146 9.60 -9.65 -5.00
CA GLU A 146 10.96 -9.34 -5.44
C GLU A 146 11.12 -7.86 -5.81
N SER A 147 10.21 -7.32 -6.60
CA SER A 147 10.24 -5.92 -7.05
C SER A 147 10.05 -4.95 -5.88
N LEU A 148 9.12 -5.25 -4.96
CA LEU A 148 8.91 -4.45 -3.77
C LEU A 148 10.14 -4.47 -2.86
N THR A 149 10.72 -5.65 -2.60
CA THR A 149 11.94 -5.78 -1.80
C THR A 149 13.11 -4.99 -2.40
N LYS A 150 13.35 -5.12 -3.71
CA LYS A 150 14.40 -4.36 -4.41
C LYS A 150 14.19 -2.84 -4.26
N LEU A 151 12.96 -2.39 -4.39
CA LEU A 151 12.61 -0.98 -4.24
C LEU A 151 12.90 -0.47 -2.82
N LEU A 152 12.52 -1.22 -1.79
CA LEU A 152 12.77 -0.87 -0.40
C LEU A 152 14.28 -0.84 -0.08
N VAL A 153 15.02 -1.86 -0.50
CA VAL A 153 16.47 -1.94 -0.30
C VAL A 153 17.21 -0.77 -0.99
N LYS A 154 16.81 -0.42 -2.22
CA LYS A 154 17.34 0.74 -2.95
C LYS A 154 17.19 2.04 -2.14
N ASN A 155 16.13 2.16 -1.34
CA ASN A 155 15.80 3.35 -0.55
C ASN A 155 16.26 3.28 0.91
N GLY A 156 17.22 2.40 1.24
CA GLY A 156 17.88 2.39 2.54
C GLY A 156 17.24 1.48 3.60
N PHE A 157 16.27 0.68 3.21
CA PHE A 157 15.66 -0.31 4.10
C PHE A 157 16.38 -1.65 4.04
N THR A 158 16.37 -2.39 5.13
CA THR A 158 16.98 -3.72 5.28
C THR A 158 15.98 -4.70 5.89
N ASP A 159 16.39 -5.96 6.01
CA ASP A 159 15.59 -7.01 6.67
C ASP A 159 14.17 -7.14 6.13
N CYS A 160 14.02 -6.90 4.81
CA CYS A 160 12.74 -7.01 4.14
C CYS A 160 12.19 -8.43 4.24
N LYS A 161 10.99 -8.59 4.78
CA LYS A 161 10.34 -9.89 4.96
C LYS A 161 8.87 -9.80 4.58
N ARG A 162 8.41 -10.73 3.74
CA ARG A 162 6.98 -10.97 3.59
C ARG A 162 6.39 -11.48 4.91
N VAL A 163 5.25 -10.92 5.29
CA VAL A 163 4.52 -11.33 6.50
C VAL A 163 3.07 -11.63 6.15
N PRO A 164 2.36 -12.45 6.97
CA PRO A 164 0.94 -12.71 6.74
C PRO A 164 0.10 -11.44 6.73
N ASP A 165 -0.93 -11.43 5.87
CA ASP A 165 -1.98 -10.41 5.89
C ASP A 165 -3.33 -11.10 6.08
N MET A 166 -4.14 -10.57 7.01
CA MET A 166 -5.44 -11.12 7.37
C MET A 166 -6.50 -11.03 6.26
N ARG A 167 -6.23 -10.20 5.24
CA ARG A 167 -7.09 -10.10 4.05
C ARG A 167 -6.92 -11.27 3.08
N ASN A 168 -5.84 -12.04 3.23
CA ASN A 168 -5.58 -13.20 2.39
C ASN A 168 -6.37 -14.43 2.87
N PRO A 169 -6.91 -15.26 1.97
CA PRO A 169 -7.53 -16.54 2.33
C PRO A 169 -6.54 -17.49 3.00
N GLU A 170 -5.27 -17.47 2.54
CA GLU A 170 -4.13 -18.07 3.22
C GLU A 170 -3.23 -16.90 3.66
N PRO A 171 -3.06 -16.63 4.96
CA PRO A 171 -2.39 -15.40 5.42
C PRO A 171 -0.99 -15.19 4.84
N ALA A 172 -0.28 -16.28 4.52
CA ALA A 172 1.06 -16.20 3.93
C ALA A 172 1.08 -15.89 2.44
N ARG A 173 0.00 -16.14 1.71
CA ARG A 173 -0.07 -15.92 0.26
C ARG A 173 -1.51 -15.68 -0.20
N GLY A 174 -1.71 -14.60 -0.92
CA GLY A 174 -3.02 -14.23 -1.47
C GLY A 174 -2.92 -12.96 -2.29
N SER A 175 -4.02 -12.28 -2.48
CA SER A 175 -4.12 -11.05 -3.27
C SER A 175 -3.38 -9.85 -2.68
N VAL A 176 -3.01 -9.92 -1.40
CA VAL A 176 -2.26 -8.88 -0.72
C VAL A 176 -0.84 -9.35 -0.44
N LEU A 177 0.12 -8.58 -0.90
CA LEU A 177 1.53 -8.67 -0.55
C LEU A 177 1.81 -7.69 0.59
N LYS A 178 2.26 -8.20 1.72
CA LYS A 178 2.65 -7.39 2.86
C LYS A 178 4.10 -7.66 3.22
N VAL A 179 4.89 -6.60 3.26
CA VAL A 179 6.32 -6.65 3.57
C VAL A 179 6.60 -5.72 4.74
N ILE A 180 7.38 -6.19 5.69
CA ILE A 180 8.02 -5.35 6.70
C ILE A 180 9.48 -5.14 6.33
N ALA A 181 10.00 -3.95 6.64
CA ALA A 181 11.40 -3.58 6.41
C ALA A 181 11.90 -2.67 7.54
N VAL A 182 13.19 -2.64 7.78
CA VAL A 182 13.82 -1.88 8.86
C VAL A 182 14.65 -0.75 8.27
N LYS A 183 14.52 0.47 8.79
CA LYS A 183 15.43 1.57 8.48
C LYS A 183 16.82 1.24 9.01
N LYS A 184 17.82 1.27 8.14
CA LYS A 184 19.23 1.14 8.52
C LYS A 184 19.79 2.47 9.04
#